data_f1a574409d6d5d0c45fa0a23216f85f0
#
_entry.id   f1a574409d6d5d0c45fa0a23216f85f0
#
_cell.length_a   1.000
_cell.length_b   1.000
_cell.length_c   1.000
_cell.angle_alpha   90.00
_cell.angle_beta   90.00
_cell.angle_gamma   90.00
#
_symmetry.space_group_name_H-M   'P 1'
#
loop_
_entity.id
_entity.type
_entity.pdbx_description
1 polymer ?
#
loop_
_entity_poly.entity_id
_entity_poly.type
_entity_poly.pdbx_seq_one_letter_code
_entity_poly.pdbx_strand_id
1 'polypeptide(L)'
;KEAGHNVAMTGDGVNDCLALKEADCSIAMASGSDAARSVSQLVLLDSNFASMPSVVAEGRRSINNLERSASLFLVKTIYAGILAFLFLFIEMSYPFIPIQLTLASVVTIGIPSFVLALEPNKERVKGKFLVNVLKKSAPPAFTIILNILLICLAGQMFSLSYAKISTLCLTLTGYTSFILLF
;
A
#
# COMPACT_ATOMS: atom_id res chain seq x y z
N LYS A 1 -10.81 5.27 27.70
CA LYS A 1 -10.28 3.94 27.33
C LYS A 1 -11.17 2.81 27.81
N GLU A 2 -11.64 2.82 29.06
CA GLU A 2 -12.49 1.77 29.63
C GLU A 2 -13.76 1.47 28.81
N ALA A 3 -14.29 2.48 28.11
CA ALA A 3 -15.42 2.34 27.20
C ALA A 3 -15.04 1.84 25.77
N GLY A 4 -13.77 1.46 25.53
CA GLY A 4 -13.29 0.98 24.25
C GLY A 4 -13.03 2.04 23.18
N HIS A 5 -12.98 3.33 23.58
CA HIS A 5 -12.65 4.43 22.67
C HIS A 5 -11.14 4.66 22.59
N ASN A 6 -10.66 5.01 21.40
CA ASN A 6 -9.31 5.56 21.22
C ASN A 6 -9.28 6.99 21.75
N VAL A 7 -8.31 7.29 22.61
CA VAL A 7 -8.19 8.56 23.32
C VAL A 7 -6.93 9.28 22.89
N ALA A 8 -7.07 10.52 22.44
CA ALA A 8 -5.96 11.45 22.28
C ALA A 8 -5.87 12.38 23.50
N MET A 9 -4.65 12.64 23.97
CA MET A 9 -4.38 13.55 25.10
C MET A 9 -3.37 14.60 24.65
N THR A 10 -3.67 15.85 24.95
CA THR A 10 -2.73 16.97 24.77
C THR A 10 -2.33 17.50 26.14
N GLY A 11 -1.03 17.69 26.35
CA GLY A 11 -0.49 18.21 27.60
C GLY A 11 0.83 18.95 27.40
N ASP A 12 1.19 19.81 28.33
CA ASP A 12 2.41 20.61 28.29
C ASP A 12 3.21 20.56 29.62
N GLY A 13 2.59 20.06 30.68
CA GLY A 13 3.16 20.02 32.02
C GLY A 13 3.73 18.64 32.42
N VAL A 14 4.54 18.65 33.47
CA VAL A 14 5.05 17.42 34.12
C VAL A 14 3.89 16.59 34.69
N ASN A 15 2.83 17.25 35.17
CA ASN A 15 1.66 16.57 35.72
C ASN A 15 0.85 15.79 34.70
N ASP A 16 1.01 16.12 33.41
CA ASP A 16 0.30 15.46 32.32
C ASP A 16 0.99 14.17 31.86
N CYS A 17 2.24 13.92 32.29
CA CYS A 17 3.05 12.80 31.78
C CYS A 17 2.38 11.44 31.93
N LEU A 18 1.64 11.19 33.03
CA LEU A 18 0.95 9.93 33.22
C LEU A 18 -0.22 9.78 32.25
N ALA A 19 -1.02 10.83 32.07
CA ALA A 19 -2.14 10.83 31.11
C ALA A 19 -1.66 10.75 29.66
N LEU A 20 -0.55 11.41 29.32
CA LEU A 20 0.09 11.32 28.01
C LEU A 20 0.58 9.90 27.71
N LYS A 21 1.20 9.21 28.68
CA LYS A 21 1.63 7.80 28.51
C LYS A 21 0.45 6.85 28.36
N GLU A 22 -0.65 7.10 29.03
CA GLU A 22 -1.83 6.23 28.98
C GLU A 22 -2.65 6.45 27.72
N ALA A 23 -2.57 7.62 27.07
CA ALA A 23 -3.29 7.92 25.84
C ALA A 23 -2.86 7.03 24.66
N ASP A 24 -3.79 6.79 23.72
CA ASP A 24 -3.49 6.09 22.47
C ASP A 24 -2.75 6.99 21.47
N CYS A 25 -2.97 8.31 21.59
CA CYS A 25 -2.23 9.33 20.86
C CYS A 25 -1.90 10.48 21.82
N SER A 26 -0.63 10.68 22.14
CA SER A 26 -0.17 11.74 23.04
C SER A 26 0.52 12.87 22.29
N ILE A 27 0.15 14.10 22.63
CA ILE A 27 0.56 15.32 21.94
C ILE A 27 1.11 16.29 22.98
N ALA A 28 2.36 16.74 22.79
CA ALA A 28 2.94 17.81 23.62
C ALA A 28 3.10 19.10 22.82
N MET A 29 3.16 20.21 23.54
CA MET A 29 3.54 21.51 23.01
C MET A 29 5.06 21.68 23.06
N ALA A 30 5.67 22.31 22.05
CA ALA A 30 7.10 22.57 22.07
C ALA A 30 7.51 23.50 23.24
N SER A 31 6.62 24.40 23.63
CA SER A 31 6.81 25.27 24.82
C SER A 31 6.61 24.55 26.15
N GLY A 32 6.12 23.30 26.13
CA GLY A 32 5.91 22.50 27.32
C GLY A 32 7.18 21.94 27.96
N SER A 33 7.03 21.20 29.05
CA SER A 33 8.15 20.60 29.79
C SER A 33 8.86 19.52 28.97
N ASP A 34 10.17 19.35 29.19
CA ASP A 34 10.97 18.28 28.58
C ASP A 34 10.40 16.89 28.90
N ALA A 35 9.85 16.72 30.10
CA ALA A 35 9.22 15.49 30.52
C ALA A 35 7.97 15.17 29.67
N ALA A 36 7.08 16.15 29.44
CA ALA A 36 5.92 15.96 28.58
C ALA A 36 6.31 15.66 27.13
N ARG A 37 7.29 16.39 26.57
CA ARG A 37 7.80 16.15 25.22
C ARG A 37 8.43 14.76 25.05
N SER A 38 9.17 14.30 26.04
CA SER A 38 9.88 13.00 25.97
C SER A 38 8.93 11.78 26.02
N VAL A 39 7.73 11.94 26.60
CA VAL A 39 6.74 10.86 26.71
C VAL A 39 5.67 10.92 25.63
N SER A 40 5.60 12.01 24.86
CA SER A 40 4.60 12.20 23.82
C SER A 40 5.02 11.62 22.47
N GLN A 41 4.03 11.15 21.70
CA GLN A 41 4.24 10.61 20.34
C GLN A 41 4.36 11.73 19.29
N LEU A 42 3.73 12.89 19.56
CA LEU A 42 3.75 14.07 18.69
C LEU A 42 4.14 15.30 19.51
N VAL A 43 4.89 16.22 18.88
CA VAL A 43 5.20 17.52 19.44
C VAL A 43 4.78 18.60 18.45
N LEU A 44 3.91 19.51 18.86
CA LEU A 44 3.50 20.67 18.07
C LEU A 44 4.56 21.77 18.21
N LEU A 45 5.35 21.97 17.15
CA LEU A 45 6.50 22.89 17.16
C LEU A 45 6.07 24.35 17.29
N ASP A 46 4.91 24.71 16.76
CA ASP A 46 4.33 26.05 16.88
C ASP A 46 3.57 26.26 18.20
N SER A 47 3.52 25.22 19.06
CA SER A 47 2.77 25.21 20.32
C SER A 47 1.31 25.67 20.18
N ASN A 48 0.71 25.46 19.01
CA ASN A 48 -0.63 25.88 18.67
C ASN A 48 -1.53 24.69 18.36
N PHE A 49 -2.52 24.43 19.19
CA PHE A 49 -3.49 23.35 18.96
C PHE A 49 -4.32 23.54 17.67
N ALA A 50 -4.46 24.76 17.16
CA ALA A 50 -5.15 25.03 15.90
C ALA A 50 -4.48 24.38 14.68
N SER A 51 -3.22 23.90 14.79
CA SER A 51 -2.53 23.13 13.75
C SER A 51 -2.98 21.68 13.66
N MET A 52 -3.69 21.14 14.66
CA MET A 52 -4.12 19.73 14.69
C MET A 52 -4.97 19.30 13.49
N PRO A 53 -5.93 20.09 12.97
CA PRO A 53 -6.65 19.71 11.75
C PRO A 53 -5.72 19.45 10.55
N SER A 54 -4.65 20.23 10.41
CA SER A 54 -3.64 20.04 9.36
C SER A 54 -2.83 18.77 9.58
N VAL A 55 -2.43 18.47 10.82
CA VAL A 55 -1.73 17.23 11.19
C VAL A 55 -2.60 16.00 10.88
N VAL A 56 -3.88 16.03 11.24
CA VAL A 56 -4.82 14.94 10.94
C VAL A 56 -5.02 14.79 9.43
N ALA A 57 -5.13 15.89 8.69
CA ALA A 57 -5.27 15.86 7.24
C ALA A 57 -4.04 15.24 6.57
N GLU A 58 -2.83 15.55 7.04
CA GLU A 58 -1.59 14.99 6.54
C GLU A 58 -1.44 13.50 6.90
N GLY A 59 -1.82 13.11 8.11
CA GLY A 59 -1.88 11.71 8.51
C GLY A 59 -2.84 10.89 7.62
N ARG A 60 -4.02 11.43 7.28
CA ARG A 60 -4.96 10.81 6.34
C ARG A 60 -4.35 10.67 4.96
N ARG A 61 -3.70 11.72 4.44
CA ARG A 61 -3.00 11.70 3.16
C ARG A 61 -1.96 10.58 3.13
N SER A 62 -1.13 10.50 4.14
CA SER A 62 -0.08 9.49 4.25
C SER A 62 -0.63 8.06 4.25
N ILE A 63 -1.66 7.79 5.07
CA ILE A 63 -2.28 6.46 5.15
C ILE A 63 -2.95 6.08 3.83
N ASN A 64 -3.73 6.98 3.22
CA ASN A 64 -4.43 6.72 1.96
C ASN A 64 -3.44 6.42 0.82
N ASN A 65 -2.37 7.22 0.71
CA ASN A 65 -1.35 7.04 -0.32
C ASN A 65 -0.55 5.74 -0.08
N LEU A 66 -0.22 5.43 1.17
CA LEU A 66 0.44 4.18 1.54
C LEU A 66 -0.44 2.97 1.23
N GLU A 67 -1.76 3.02 1.50
CA GLU A 67 -2.70 1.96 1.19
C GLU A 67 -2.77 1.68 -0.32
N ARG A 68 -2.82 2.73 -1.15
CA ARG A 68 -2.81 2.59 -2.61
C ARG A 68 -1.50 1.99 -3.12
N SER A 69 -0.37 2.52 -2.69
CA SER A 69 0.95 1.99 -3.07
C SER A 69 1.14 0.55 -2.63
N ALA A 70 0.78 0.22 -1.39
CA ALA A 70 0.85 -1.15 -0.86
C ALA A 70 -0.02 -2.12 -1.68
N SER A 71 -1.18 -1.67 -2.16
CA SER A 71 -2.05 -2.50 -3.01
C SER A 71 -1.37 -2.86 -4.34
N LEU A 72 -0.66 -1.93 -4.98
CA LEU A 72 0.08 -2.19 -6.22
C LEU A 72 1.19 -3.25 -6.01
N PHE A 73 1.96 -3.11 -4.93
CA PHE A 73 2.99 -4.10 -4.59
C PHE A 73 2.39 -5.47 -4.29
N LEU A 74 1.27 -5.50 -3.58
CA LEU A 74 0.63 -6.75 -3.19
C LEU A 74 0.03 -7.49 -4.38
N VAL A 75 -0.53 -6.80 -5.38
CA VAL A 75 -0.98 -7.42 -6.64
C VAL A 75 0.14 -8.24 -7.26
N LYS A 76 1.33 -7.64 -7.41
CA LYS A 76 2.49 -8.33 -7.97
C LYS A 76 2.88 -9.57 -7.15
N THR A 77 2.94 -9.41 -5.84
CA THR A 77 3.32 -10.50 -4.93
C THR A 77 2.34 -11.67 -5.03
N ILE A 78 1.03 -11.39 -5.06
CA ILE A 78 -0.01 -12.42 -5.16
C ILE A 78 0.10 -13.16 -6.49
N TYR A 79 0.06 -12.45 -7.64
CA TYR A 79 0.08 -13.16 -8.92
C TYR A 79 1.40 -13.89 -9.17
N ALA A 80 2.54 -13.28 -8.83
CA ALA A 80 3.83 -13.92 -9.02
C ALA A 80 4.00 -15.18 -8.15
N GLY A 81 3.58 -15.11 -6.87
CA GLY A 81 3.64 -16.26 -5.96
C GLY A 81 2.73 -17.40 -6.41
N ILE A 82 1.48 -17.10 -6.76
CA ILE A 82 0.52 -18.12 -7.23
C ILE A 82 0.98 -18.73 -8.57
N LEU A 83 1.42 -17.91 -9.53
CA LEU A 83 1.93 -18.42 -10.80
C LEU A 83 3.19 -19.27 -10.61
N ALA A 84 4.13 -18.84 -9.79
CA ALA A 84 5.32 -19.63 -9.48
C ALA A 84 4.94 -21.01 -8.92
N PHE A 85 3.98 -21.05 -8.00
CA PHE A 85 3.46 -22.30 -7.44
C PHE A 85 2.75 -23.16 -8.49
N LEU A 86 1.87 -22.58 -9.31
CA LEU A 86 1.14 -23.32 -10.36
C LEU A 86 2.07 -23.91 -11.42
N PHE A 87 3.09 -23.16 -11.86
CA PHE A 87 4.04 -23.61 -12.88
C PHE A 87 5.02 -24.69 -12.37
N LEU A 88 5.03 -25.02 -11.08
CA LEU A 88 5.72 -26.23 -10.59
C LEU A 88 5.00 -27.53 -11.03
N PHE A 89 3.70 -27.47 -11.28
CA PHE A 89 2.87 -28.62 -11.62
C PHE A 89 2.46 -28.62 -13.10
N ILE A 90 2.67 -27.53 -13.82
CA ILE A 90 2.35 -27.39 -15.24
C ILE A 90 3.62 -27.65 -16.04
N GLU A 91 3.58 -28.61 -16.96
CA GLU A 91 4.70 -28.94 -17.87
C GLU A 91 4.88 -27.87 -18.97
N MET A 92 5.02 -26.62 -18.55
CA MET A 92 5.24 -25.46 -19.43
C MET A 92 6.31 -24.56 -18.85
N SER A 93 7.09 -23.91 -19.74
CA SER A 93 8.05 -22.89 -19.31
C SER A 93 7.35 -21.68 -18.71
N TYR A 94 7.87 -21.19 -17.59
CA TYR A 94 7.35 -19.98 -16.96
C TYR A 94 7.38 -18.78 -17.94
N PRO A 95 6.27 -18.05 -18.13
CA PRO A 95 6.12 -17.11 -19.24
C PRO A 95 6.92 -15.83 -19.12
N PHE A 96 7.52 -15.56 -17.96
CA PHE A 96 8.28 -14.33 -17.73
C PHE A 96 9.76 -14.57 -17.54
N ILE A 97 10.56 -13.68 -18.11
CA ILE A 97 12.00 -13.58 -17.85
C ILE A 97 12.20 -12.53 -16.75
N PRO A 98 13.14 -12.71 -15.79
CA PRO A 98 13.33 -11.78 -14.66
C PRO A 98 13.50 -10.31 -15.06
N ILE A 99 14.24 -10.02 -16.14
CA ILE A 99 14.45 -8.65 -16.63
C ILE A 99 13.15 -7.99 -17.07
N GLN A 100 12.22 -8.74 -17.69
CA GLN A 100 10.91 -8.25 -18.12
C GLN A 100 10.04 -7.88 -16.92
N LEU A 101 10.02 -8.71 -15.88
CA LEU A 101 9.30 -8.42 -14.64
C LEU A 101 9.87 -7.21 -13.90
N THR A 102 11.18 -6.99 -13.99
CA THR A 102 11.82 -5.81 -13.40
C THR A 102 11.37 -4.55 -14.12
N LEU A 103 11.44 -4.53 -15.45
CA LEU A 103 10.99 -3.38 -16.25
C LEU A 103 9.48 -3.10 -16.04
N ALA A 104 8.65 -4.13 -16.13
CA ALA A 104 7.22 -4.01 -15.85
C ALA A 104 6.96 -3.41 -14.47
N SER A 105 7.69 -3.85 -13.44
CA SER A 105 7.51 -3.36 -12.07
C SER A 105 7.90 -1.90 -11.90
N VAL A 106 8.95 -1.44 -12.56
CA VAL A 106 9.34 -0.02 -12.54
C VAL A 106 8.21 0.84 -13.11
N VAL A 107 7.64 0.44 -14.24
CA VAL A 107 6.62 1.20 -14.96
C VAL A 107 5.25 1.10 -14.30
N THR A 108 4.84 -0.08 -13.81
CA THR A 108 3.48 -0.31 -13.28
C THR A 108 3.35 -0.12 -11.77
N ILE A 109 4.46 -0.14 -11.03
CA ILE A 109 4.46 0.00 -9.56
C ILE A 109 5.34 1.16 -9.14
N GLY A 110 6.61 1.19 -9.54
CA GLY A 110 7.57 2.17 -9.04
C GLY A 110 7.17 3.62 -9.35
N ILE A 111 7.00 3.95 -10.63
CA ILE A 111 6.58 5.30 -11.06
C ILE A 111 5.20 5.65 -10.51
N PRO A 112 4.15 4.81 -10.64
CA PRO A 112 2.84 5.12 -10.08
C PRO A 112 2.85 5.31 -8.56
N SER A 113 3.56 4.46 -7.80
CA SER A 113 3.64 4.61 -6.34
C SER A 113 4.28 5.94 -5.93
N PHE A 114 5.28 6.41 -6.68
CA PHE A 114 5.88 7.73 -6.45
C PHE A 114 4.88 8.85 -6.72
N VAL A 115 4.15 8.80 -7.84
CA VAL A 115 3.12 9.81 -8.18
C VAL A 115 2.00 9.80 -7.15
N LEU A 116 1.51 8.63 -6.75
CA LEU A 116 0.48 8.47 -5.72
C LEU A 116 0.91 9.01 -4.35
N ALA A 117 2.20 8.92 -4.01
CA ALA A 117 2.71 9.50 -2.76
C ALA A 117 2.61 11.02 -2.70
N LEU A 118 2.56 11.70 -3.86
CA LEU A 118 2.41 13.15 -3.96
C LEU A 118 0.93 13.60 -3.98
N GLU A 119 -0.01 12.68 -4.15
CA GLU A 119 -1.44 13.00 -4.27
C GLU A 119 -2.01 13.55 -2.95
N PRO A 120 -2.77 14.65 -2.97
CA PRO A 120 -3.34 15.26 -1.77
C PRO A 120 -4.64 14.58 -1.33
N ASN A 121 -4.64 13.27 -1.12
CA ASN A 121 -5.82 12.52 -0.68
C ASN A 121 -6.01 12.63 0.84
N LYS A 122 -6.89 13.52 1.28
CA LYS A 122 -7.20 13.79 2.70
C LYS A 122 -8.53 13.16 3.16
N GLU A 123 -9.07 12.22 2.39
CA GLU A 123 -10.31 11.54 2.73
C GLU A 123 -10.20 10.78 4.07
N ARG A 124 -11.34 10.63 4.74
CA ARG A 124 -11.37 9.89 6.01
C ARG A 124 -11.01 8.43 5.77
N VAL A 125 -9.94 7.96 6.43
CA VAL A 125 -9.55 6.54 6.42
C VAL A 125 -10.67 5.71 7.06
N LYS A 126 -11.10 4.65 6.37
CA LYS A 126 -12.15 3.74 6.82
C LYS A 126 -11.63 2.30 6.83
N GLY A 127 -12.07 1.52 7.81
CA GLY A 127 -11.73 0.10 7.90
C GLY A 127 -10.32 -0.17 8.42
N LYS A 128 -9.84 -1.39 8.18
CA LYS A 128 -8.50 -1.84 8.58
C LYS A 128 -7.57 -1.81 7.36
N PHE A 129 -6.40 -1.22 7.48
CA PHE A 129 -5.39 -1.08 6.43
C PHE A 129 -5.17 -2.37 5.62
N LEU A 130 -4.81 -3.48 6.30
CA LEU A 130 -4.54 -4.76 5.63
C LEU A 130 -5.75 -5.31 4.86
N VAL A 131 -6.96 -5.17 5.42
CA VAL A 131 -8.19 -5.65 4.78
C VAL A 131 -8.47 -4.83 3.51
N ASN A 132 -8.29 -3.52 3.57
CA ASN A 132 -8.48 -2.64 2.43
C ASN A 132 -7.46 -2.95 1.31
N VAL A 133 -6.18 -3.10 1.68
CA VAL A 133 -5.11 -3.46 0.74
C VAL A 133 -5.41 -4.81 0.07
N LEU A 134 -5.78 -5.84 0.83
CA LEU A 134 -6.14 -7.15 0.30
C LEU A 134 -7.36 -7.10 -0.63
N LYS A 135 -8.42 -6.40 -0.23
CA LYS A 135 -9.64 -6.25 -1.05
C LYS A 135 -9.35 -5.55 -2.38
N LYS A 136 -8.44 -4.58 -2.39
CA LYS A 136 -8.06 -3.85 -3.61
C LYS A 136 -7.12 -4.67 -4.49
N SER A 137 -6.22 -5.48 -3.91
CA SER A 137 -5.19 -6.20 -4.65
C SER A 137 -5.62 -7.58 -5.14
N ALA A 138 -6.52 -8.29 -4.46
CA ALA A 138 -6.90 -9.64 -4.83
C ALA A 138 -7.61 -9.73 -6.20
N PRO A 139 -8.66 -8.94 -6.53
CA PRO A 139 -9.34 -9.06 -7.82
C PRO A 139 -8.40 -8.90 -9.03
N PRO A 140 -7.56 -7.85 -9.11
CA PRO A 140 -6.66 -7.70 -10.24
C PRO A 140 -5.57 -8.76 -10.30
N ALA A 141 -5.07 -9.23 -9.15
CA ALA A 141 -4.11 -10.32 -9.14
C ALA A 141 -4.71 -11.61 -9.74
N PHE A 142 -5.94 -11.95 -9.37
CA PHE A 142 -6.65 -13.09 -9.97
C PHE A 142 -6.93 -12.90 -11.46
N THR A 143 -7.29 -11.69 -11.89
CA THR A 143 -7.48 -11.36 -13.32
C THR A 143 -6.19 -11.58 -14.10
N ILE A 144 -5.05 -11.13 -13.58
CA ILE A 144 -3.74 -11.34 -14.20
C ILE A 144 -3.42 -12.84 -14.31
N ILE A 145 -3.63 -13.61 -13.23
CA ILE A 145 -3.39 -15.05 -13.22
C ILE A 145 -4.23 -15.74 -14.29
N LEU A 146 -5.54 -15.45 -14.33
CA LEU A 146 -6.45 -16.04 -15.31
C LEU A 146 -6.03 -15.72 -16.74
N ASN A 147 -5.72 -14.46 -17.02
CA ASN A 147 -5.26 -14.02 -18.33
C ASN A 147 -3.98 -14.73 -18.77
N ILE A 148 -3.00 -14.88 -17.88
CA ILE A 148 -1.74 -15.56 -18.17
C ILE A 148 -1.99 -17.04 -18.48
N LEU A 149 -2.81 -17.72 -17.69
CA LEU A 149 -3.17 -19.11 -17.93
C LEU A 149 -3.89 -19.29 -19.27
N LEU A 150 -4.82 -18.41 -19.62
CA LEU A 150 -5.52 -18.43 -20.92
C LEU A 150 -4.56 -18.20 -22.09
N ILE A 151 -3.61 -17.26 -21.97
CA ILE A 151 -2.60 -17.03 -23.01
C ILE A 151 -1.71 -18.25 -23.17
N CYS A 152 -1.28 -18.88 -22.08
CA CYS A 152 -0.46 -20.08 -22.12
C CYS A 152 -1.21 -21.24 -22.81
N LEU A 153 -2.47 -21.46 -22.46
CA LEU A 153 -3.32 -22.47 -23.10
C LEU A 153 -3.53 -22.19 -24.60
N ALA A 154 -3.89 -20.96 -24.95
CA ALA A 154 -4.03 -20.55 -26.35
C ALA A 154 -2.71 -20.69 -27.11
N GLY A 155 -1.58 -20.34 -26.47
CA GLY A 155 -0.25 -20.49 -27.05
C GLY A 155 0.09 -21.94 -27.41
N GLN A 156 -0.32 -22.90 -26.59
CA GLN A 156 -0.19 -24.33 -26.93
C GLN A 156 -1.09 -24.74 -28.09
N MET A 157 -2.38 -24.33 -28.04
CA MET A 157 -3.33 -24.69 -29.11
C MET A 157 -2.90 -24.16 -30.49
N PHE A 158 -2.35 -22.95 -30.54
CA PHE A 158 -1.91 -22.29 -31.77
C PHE A 158 -0.42 -22.47 -32.06
N SER A 159 0.29 -23.31 -31.31
CA SER A 159 1.74 -23.57 -31.45
C SER A 159 2.57 -22.30 -31.51
N LEU A 160 2.25 -21.32 -30.68
CA LEU A 160 2.98 -20.05 -30.61
C LEU A 160 4.39 -20.27 -30.01
N SER A 161 5.36 -19.51 -30.51
CA SER A 161 6.71 -19.53 -29.92
C SER A 161 6.69 -18.92 -28.50
N TYR A 162 7.60 -19.41 -27.67
CA TYR A 162 7.77 -18.91 -26.29
C TYR A 162 7.88 -17.37 -26.22
N ALA A 163 8.63 -16.75 -27.13
CA ALA A 163 8.80 -15.31 -27.17
C ALA A 163 7.48 -14.58 -27.38
N LYS A 164 6.57 -15.09 -28.22
CA LYS A 164 5.24 -14.50 -28.44
C LYS A 164 4.37 -14.63 -27.21
N ILE A 165 4.34 -15.81 -26.57
CA ILE A 165 3.59 -16.04 -25.32
C ILE A 165 4.08 -15.09 -24.23
N SER A 166 5.40 -15.01 -24.02
CA SER A 166 6.02 -14.13 -23.04
C SER A 166 5.66 -12.65 -23.26
N THR A 167 5.73 -12.19 -24.51
CA THR A 167 5.38 -10.80 -24.86
C THR A 167 3.89 -10.51 -24.60
N LEU A 168 3.00 -11.43 -25.00
CA LEU A 168 1.56 -11.30 -24.75
C LEU A 168 1.24 -11.25 -23.25
N CYS A 169 1.83 -12.16 -22.47
CA CYS A 169 1.68 -12.17 -21.01
C CYS A 169 2.16 -10.86 -20.37
N LEU A 170 3.34 -10.38 -20.78
CA LEU A 170 3.91 -9.13 -20.26
C LEU A 170 3.02 -7.93 -20.59
N THR A 171 2.60 -7.82 -21.85
CA THR A 171 1.76 -6.72 -22.33
C THR A 171 0.41 -6.68 -21.61
N LEU A 172 -0.25 -7.83 -21.49
CA LEU A 172 -1.55 -7.91 -20.82
C LEU A 172 -1.43 -7.65 -19.32
N THR A 173 -0.38 -8.14 -18.67
CA THR A 173 -0.09 -7.83 -17.26
C THR A 173 0.13 -6.33 -17.07
N GLY A 174 0.86 -5.68 -17.97
CA GLY A 174 1.08 -4.24 -17.95
C GLY A 174 -0.25 -3.46 -18.07
N TYR A 175 -1.07 -3.78 -19.06
CA TYR A 175 -2.38 -3.13 -19.23
C TYR A 175 -3.31 -3.33 -18.03
N THR A 176 -3.41 -4.56 -17.50
CA THR A 176 -4.23 -4.84 -16.32
C THR A 176 -3.73 -4.05 -15.10
N SER A 177 -2.42 -3.92 -14.94
CA SER A 177 -1.84 -3.14 -13.85
C SER A 177 -2.09 -1.65 -14.00
N PHE A 178 -2.12 -1.10 -15.21
CA PHE A 178 -2.47 0.29 -15.45
C PHE A 178 -3.95 0.61 -15.17
N ILE A 179 -4.86 -0.29 -15.56
CA ILE A 179 -6.30 -0.13 -15.24
C ILE A 179 -6.55 -0.01 -13.74
N LEU A 180 -5.68 -0.62 -12.92
CA LEU A 180 -5.75 -0.57 -11.46
C LEU A 180 -5.41 0.79 -10.84
N LEU A 181 -4.74 1.67 -11.60
CA LEU A 181 -4.36 2.99 -11.12
C LEU A 181 -5.54 3.97 -11.10
N PHE A 182 -6.60 3.69 -11.85
CA PHE A 182 -7.80 4.49 -12.01
C PHE A 182 -9.02 3.84 -11.36
#